data_c7ab8a49d84cd87c699368a5aa0dec23
#
_entry.id   c7ab8a49d84cd87c699368a5aa0dec23
#
_cell.length_a   1.000
_cell.length_b   1.000
_cell.length_c   1.000
_cell.angle_alpha   90.00
_cell.angle_beta   90.00
_cell.angle_gamma   90.00
#
_symmetry.space_group_name_H-M   'P 1'
#
loop_
_entity.id
_entity.type
_entity.pdbx_description
1 polymer ?
#
loop_
_entity_poly.entity_id
_entity_poly.type
_entity_poly.pdbx_seq_one_letter_code
_entity_poly.pdbx_strand_id
1 'polypeptide(L)'
;EGSEYGWTKEEYFQNYLNTEISTLKEQGLSNDDIAIKLFHKGLRTLNDSGLEAKTKYVTFAAAVDYTDGAATVTSQLKELRYNSGEAAQSNLTFDIDVFNIDHYSAEVRITPSDANADYYYCIGYINTQKKSMKPIEIAENAIWESIVYWDFDAAEYKRAEASKGVVDLTGDNKLELNIAETEYYIVAFSFEFNDNFGQVINEETGEYDTNPGTITSAPVYVSF
;
A
#
# COMPACT_ATOMS: atom_id res chain seq x y z
N GLU A 1 -10.25 17.07 -16.15
CA GLU A 1 -9.09 17.91 -15.81
C GLU A 1 -8.10 17.66 -16.91
N GLY A 2 -7.75 18.68 -17.67
CA GLY A 2 -6.85 18.55 -18.81
C GLY A 2 -5.50 18.10 -18.35
N SER A 3 -4.88 17.23 -19.12
CA SER A 3 -3.52 16.82 -18.90
C SER A 3 -2.61 18.05 -18.80
N GLU A 4 -1.52 17.95 -18.13
CA GLU A 4 -0.45 18.96 -18.06
C GLU A 4 0.02 19.42 -19.48
N TYR A 5 -0.30 18.63 -20.49
CA TYR A 5 -0.03 18.82 -21.91
C TYR A 5 -1.20 19.45 -22.72
N GLY A 6 -2.33 19.79 -22.08
CA GLY A 6 -3.47 20.39 -22.76
C GLY A 6 -4.24 19.46 -23.70
N TRP A 7 -4.05 18.17 -23.61
CA TRP A 7 -4.76 17.18 -24.46
C TRP A 7 -6.21 16.99 -24.02
N THR A 8 -7.07 16.73 -24.98
CA THR A 8 -8.40 16.20 -24.71
C THR A 8 -8.29 14.74 -24.21
N LYS A 9 -9.35 14.21 -23.58
CA LYS A 9 -9.37 12.82 -23.12
C LYS A 9 -9.24 11.83 -24.28
N GLU A 10 -9.83 12.17 -25.42
CA GLU A 10 -9.76 11.40 -26.66
C GLU A 10 -8.33 11.36 -27.22
N GLU A 11 -7.62 12.49 -27.22
CA GLU A 11 -6.23 12.57 -27.64
C GLU A 11 -5.33 11.77 -26.69
N TYR A 12 -5.54 11.89 -25.39
CA TYR A 12 -4.81 11.11 -24.39
C TYR A 12 -5.01 9.59 -24.60
N PHE A 13 -6.26 9.16 -24.75
CA PHE A 13 -6.58 7.74 -24.97
C PHE A 13 -6.00 7.21 -26.28
N GLN A 14 -6.04 7.99 -27.35
CA GLN A 14 -5.43 7.62 -28.63
C GLN A 14 -3.91 7.50 -28.51
N ASN A 15 -3.28 8.43 -27.81
CA ASN A 15 -1.84 8.39 -27.59
C ASN A 15 -1.41 7.20 -26.74
N TYR A 16 -2.15 6.91 -25.68
CA TYR A 16 -1.96 5.71 -24.85
C TYR A 16 -2.00 4.42 -25.70
N LEU A 17 -3.03 4.26 -26.55
CA LEU A 17 -3.12 3.11 -27.46
C LEU A 17 -1.92 3.00 -28.40
N ASN A 18 -1.48 4.12 -28.95
CA ASN A 18 -0.32 4.13 -29.86
C ASN A 18 0.98 3.72 -29.14
N THR A 19 1.16 4.19 -27.91
CA THR A 19 2.31 3.84 -27.07
C THR A 19 2.32 2.36 -26.73
N GLU A 20 1.18 1.81 -26.27
CA GLU A 20 1.05 0.38 -25.95
C GLU A 20 1.32 -0.50 -27.18
N ILE A 21 0.77 -0.14 -28.33
CA ILE A 21 1.02 -0.87 -29.58
C ILE A 21 2.50 -0.84 -29.96
N SER A 22 3.15 0.32 -29.84
CA SER A 22 4.59 0.46 -30.14
C SER A 22 5.42 -0.41 -29.21
N THR A 23 5.16 -0.36 -27.92
CA THR A 23 5.86 -1.17 -26.90
C THR A 23 5.71 -2.67 -27.20
N LEU A 24 4.51 -3.14 -27.53
CA LEU A 24 4.28 -4.54 -27.86
C LEU A 24 4.98 -4.97 -29.17
N LYS A 25 5.05 -4.07 -30.15
CA LYS A 25 5.83 -4.32 -31.39
C LYS A 25 7.33 -4.43 -31.11
N GLU A 26 7.85 -3.57 -30.25
CA GLU A 26 9.27 -3.63 -29.82
C GLU A 26 9.59 -4.93 -29.08
N GLN A 27 8.62 -5.46 -28.34
CA GLN A 27 8.69 -6.80 -27.73
C GLN A 27 8.58 -7.96 -28.73
N GLY A 28 8.37 -7.67 -30.02
CA GLY A 28 8.34 -8.65 -31.09
C GLY A 28 6.98 -9.32 -31.30
N LEU A 29 5.88 -8.79 -30.75
CA LEU A 29 4.54 -9.33 -30.95
C LEU A 29 4.04 -9.05 -32.38
N SER A 30 3.33 -10.02 -32.96
CA SER A 30 2.64 -9.83 -34.25
C SER A 30 1.42 -8.93 -34.09
N ASN A 31 0.92 -8.36 -35.19
CA ASN A 31 -0.32 -7.56 -35.17
C ASN A 31 -1.51 -8.33 -34.62
N ASP A 32 -1.61 -9.63 -34.90
CA ASP A 32 -2.68 -10.49 -34.41
C ASP A 32 -2.57 -10.68 -32.87
N ASP A 33 -1.37 -10.90 -32.34
CA ASP A 33 -1.14 -11.04 -30.91
C ASP A 33 -1.45 -9.75 -30.16
N ILE A 34 -1.07 -8.61 -30.74
CA ILE A 34 -1.40 -7.28 -30.21
C ILE A 34 -2.91 -7.07 -30.18
N ALA A 35 -3.60 -7.44 -31.27
CA ALA A 35 -5.05 -7.33 -31.32
C ALA A 35 -5.75 -8.17 -30.23
N ILE A 36 -5.28 -9.39 -29.98
CA ILE A 36 -5.82 -10.28 -28.95
C ILE A 36 -5.54 -9.72 -27.54
N LYS A 37 -4.37 -9.13 -27.34
CA LYS A 37 -3.92 -8.62 -26.04
C LYS A 37 -4.64 -7.34 -25.63
N LEU A 38 -4.79 -6.39 -26.54
CA LEU A 38 -5.31 -5.06 -26.26
C LEU A 38 -6.82 -4.90 -26.49
N PHE A 39 -7.38 -5.61 -27.45
CA PHE A 39 -8.78 -5.37 -27.88
C PHE A 39 -9.67 -6.56 -27.56
N HIS A 40 -10.90 -6.25 -27.15
CA HIS A 40 -11.89 -7.26 -26.79
C HIS A 40 -13.20 -7.05 -27.55
N LYS A 41 -13.86 -8.13 -27.91
CA LYS A 41 -15.20 -8.13 -28.53
C LYS A 41 -16.21 -8.67 -27.51
N GLY A 42 -17.35 -7.98 -27.41
CA GLY A 42 -18.47 -8.41 -26.56
C GLY A 42 -18.36 -7.96 -25.11
N LEU A 43 -19.17 -8.56 -24.26
CA LEU A 43 -19.21 -8.25 -22.83
C LEU A 43 -17.97 -8.79 -22.12
N ARG A 44 -17.36 -7.95 -21.30
CA ARG A 44 -16.24 -8.33 -20.43
C ARG A 44 -16.47 -7.83 -19.02
N THR A 45 -16.22 -8.68 -18.05
CA THR A 45 -16.05 -8.28 -16.64
C THR A 45 -14.56 -8.09 -16.37
N LEU A 46 -14.19 -6.92 -15.85
CA LEU A 46 -12.85 -6.63 -15.41
C LEU A 46 -12.81 -6.77 -13.90
N ASN A 47 -11.86 -7.54 -13.40
CA ASN A 47 -11.52 -7.59 -11.99
C ASN A 47 -10.10 -7.02 -11.86
N ASP A 48 -9.99 -5.89 -11.23
CA ASP A 48 -8.72 -5.27 -10.93
C ASP A 48 -8.44 -5.48 -9.44
N SER A 49 -7.34 -6.15 -9.14
CA SER A 49 -6.89 -6.44 -7.78
C SER A 49 -5.81 -5.47 -7.28
N GLY A 50 -5.33 -4.58 -8.15
CA GLY A 50 -4.27 -3.62 -7.86
C GLY A 50 -4.77 -2.23 -7.48
N LEU A 51 -6.04 -2.09 -7.09
CA LEU A 51 -6.59 -0.78 -6.72
C LEU A 51 -6.18 -0.38 -5.31
N GLU A 52 -5.58 0.80 -5.17
CA GLU A 52 -5.35 1.40 -3.87
C GLU A 52 -6.66 1.74 -3.16
N ALA A 53 -6.68 1.58 -1.84
CA ALA A 53 -7.86 1.91 -1.04
C ALA A 53 -8.16 3.43 -1.06
N LYS A 54 -9.44 3.78 -0.99
CA LYS A 54 -9.94 5.18 -0.93
C LYS A 54 -9.46 6.08 -2.07
N THR A 55 -9.06 5.49 -3.18
CA THR A 55 -8.50 6.19 -4.33
C THR A 55 -9.56 6.42 -5.40
N LYS A 56 -9.47 7.55 -6.08
CA LYS A 56 -10.36 7.90 -7.19
C LYS A 56 -9.81 7.36 -8.50
N TYR A 57 -10.58 6.49 -9.12
CA TYR A 57 -10.25 5.90 -10.40
C TYR A 57 -11.16 6.37 -11.51
N VAL A 58 -10.65 6.33 -12.71
CA VAL A 58 -11.41 6.51 -13.93
C VAL A 58 -11.10 5.39 -14.90
N THR A 59 -12.15 4.76 -15.42
CA THR A 59 -12.03 3.78 -16.49
C THR A 59 -12.59 4.37 -17.78
N PHE A 60 -11.84 4.25 -18.86
CA PHE A 60 -12.26 4.65 -20.18
C PHE A 60 -12.56 3.45 -21.05
N ALA A 61 -13.56 3.59 -21.92
CA ALA A 61 -13.88 2.61 -22.94
C ALA A 61 -14.28 3.31 -24.24
N ALA A 62 -13.77 2.82 -25.36
CA ALA A 62 -14.14 3.28 -26.68
C ALA A 62 -14.14 2.11 -27.68
N ALA A 63 -14.86 2.26 -28.78
CA ALA A 63 -14.68 1.38 -29.93
C ALA A 63 -13.41 1.80 -30.67
N VAL A 64 -12.64 0.80 -31.10
CA VAL A 64 -11.36 0.99 -31.77
C VAL A 64 -11.37 0.14 -33.03
N ASP A 65 -10.98 0.73 -34.16
CA ASP A 65 -10.62 0.00 -35.39
C ASP A 65 -9.10 -0.27 -35.33
N TYR A 66 -8.72 -1.53 -35.47
CA TYR A 66 -7.34 -1.95 -35.50
C TYR A 66 -7.04 -2.66 -36.82
N THR A 67 -6.31 -1.95 -37.68
CA THR A 67 -5.99 -2.42 -39.03
C THR A 67 -4.50 -2.13 -39.33
N ASP A 68 -3.82 -3.13 -39.86
CA ASP A 68 -2.39 -3.04 -40.27
C ASP A 68 -1.44 -2.59 -39.17
N GLY A 69 -1.78 -2.92 -37.92
CA GLY A 69 -0.95 -2.57 -36.76
C GLY A 69 -1.12 -1.12 -36.28
N ALA A 70 -2.18 -0.44 -36.72
CA ALA A 70 -2.56 0.88 -36.24
C ALA A 70 -3.97 0.84 -35.60
N ALA A 71 -4.15 1.54 -34.50
CA ALA A 71 -5.43 1.67 -33.81
C ALA A 71 -6.00 3.07 -34.02
N THR A 72 -7.30 3.15 -34.29
CA THR A 72 -8.04 4.41 -34.39
C THR A 72 -9.29 4.34 -33.53
N VAL A 73 -9.47 5.28 -32.64
CA VAL A 73 -10.71 5.40 -31.83
C VAL A 73 -11.86 5.82 -32.74
N THR A 74 -12.93 5.00 -32.79
CA THR A 74 -14.06 5.16 -33.73
C THR A 74 -15.37 5.53 -33.04
N SER A 75 -15.40 5.61 -31.70
CA SER A 75 -16.56 6.07 -30.94
C SER A 75 -16.18 7.16 -29.95
N GLN A 76 -17.20 7.83 -29.41
CA GLN A 76 -16.99 8.68 -28.24
C GLN A 76 -16.45 7.85 -27.08
N LEU A 77 -15.55 8.44 -26.33
CA LEU A 77 -15.01 7.87 -25.11
C LEU A 77 -16.11 7.79 -24.04
N LYS A 78 -16.33 6.61 -23.49
CA LYS A 78 -17.16 6.41 -22.31
C LYS A 78 -16.28 6.44 -21.08
N GLU A 79 -16.70 7.18 -20.09
CA GLU A 79 -15.98 7.36 -18.83
C GLU A 79 -16.82 6.84 -17.67
N LEU A 80 -16.21 6.02 -16.83
CA LEU A 80 -16.76 5.60 -15.56
C LEU A 80 -15.82 6.04 -14.45
N ARG A 81 -16.31 6.90 -13.56
CA ARG A 81 -15.58 7.32 -12.35
C ARG A 81 -16.11 6.56 -11.16
N TYR A 82 -15.20 6.06 -10.36
CA TYR A 82 -15.54 5.38 -9.11
C TYR A 82 -14.45 5.63 -8.07
N ASN A 83 -14.79 5.37 -6.82
CA ASN A 83 -13.80 5.31 -5.76
C ASN A 83 -13.60 3.84 -5.43
N SER A 84 -12.36 3.44 -5.22
CA SER A 84 -12.08 2.16 -4.59
C SER A 84 -12.64 2.15 -3.16
N GLY A 85 -12.97 0.97 -2.68
CA GLY A 85 -13.41 0.77 -1.30
C GLY A 85 -12.33 1.14 -0.29
N GLU A 86 -12.65 1.00 0.97
CA GLU A 86 -11.63 0.98 2.01
C GLU A 86 -10.81 -0.30 1.86
N ALA A 87 -9.55 -0.28 2.32
CA ALA A 87 -8.77 -1.51 2.42
C ALA A 87 -9.57 -2.56 3.18
N ALA A 88 -9.42 -3.82 2.79
CA ALA A 88 -10.08 -4.91 3.49
C ALA A 88 -9.74 -4.82 4.98
N GLN A 89 -10.75 -4.56 5.82
CA GLN A 89 -10.52 -4.45 7.25
C GLN A 89 -10.27 -5.84 7.81
N SER A 90 -9.13 -6.01 8.42
CA SER A 90 -8.86 -7.18 9.25
C SER A 90 -9.65 -7.08 10.56
N ASN A 91 -10.28 -8.17 10.97
CA ASN A 91 -10.90 -8.26 12.30
C ASN A 91 -9.87 -8.58 13.40
N LEU A 92 -8.59 -8.51 13.07
CA LEU A 92 -7.51 -8.78 14.02
C LEU A 92 -7.53 -7.74 15.13
N THR A 93 -7.58 -8.20 16.36
CA THR A 93 -7.47 -7.40 17.58
C THR A 93 -6.29 -7.87 18.40
N PHE A 94 -5.86 -7.04 19.33
CA PHE A 94 -4.70 -7.31 20.16
C PHE A 94 -5.05 -7.07 21.62
N ASP A 95 -4.51 -7.90 22.49
CA ASP A 95 -4.43 -7.64 23.91
C ASP A 95 -2.97 -7.32 24.25
N ILE A 96 -2.72 -6.17 24.86
CA ILE A 96 -1.37 -5.69 25.19
C ILE A 96 -1.29 -5.50 26.69
N ASP A 97 -0.57 -6.40 27.36
CA ASP A 97 -0.28 -6.33 28.77
C ASP A 97 1.10 -5.72 28.99
N VAL A 98 1.18 -4.71 29.84
CA VAL A 98 2.45 -4.12 30.31
C VAL A 98 2.48 -4.24 31.83
N PHE A 99 3.54 -4.84 32.33
CA PHE A 99 3.67 -5.14 33.77
C PHE A 99 5.15 -5.09 34.20
N ASN A 100 5.40 -5.20 35.51
CA ASN A 100 6.75 -5.15 36.09
C ASN A 100 7.59 -3.97 35.58
N ILE A 101 6.95 -2.79 35.53
CA ILE A 101 7.60 -1.55 35.05
C ILE A 101 8.57 -1.06 36.11
N ASP A 102 9.82 -0.84 35.69
CA ASP A 102 10.82 -0.18 36.50
C ASP A 102 11.50 0.98 35.71
N HIS A 103 12.53 1.61 36.29
CA HIS A 103 13.17 2.80 35.69
C HIS A 103 13.79 2.57 34.32
N TYR A 104 14.18 1.36 34.01
CA TYR A 104 14.92 0.99 32.78
C TYR A 104 14.36 -0.22 32.07
N SER A 105 13.27 -0.76 32.54
CA SER A 105 12.66 -1.93 31.89
C SER A 105 11.17 -2.03 32.13
N ALA A 106 10.50 -2.75 31.24
CA ALA A 106 9.14 -3.20 31.39
C ALA A 106 8.99 -4.61 30.80
N GLU A 107 8.08 -5.38 31.32
CA GLU A 107 7.66 -6.63 30.72
C GLU A 107 6.40 -6.39 29.89
N VAL A 108 6.37 -6.96 28.68
CA VAL A 108 5.31 -6.75 27.71
C VAL A 108 4.88 -8.07 27.13
N ARG A 109 3.56 -8.24 26.98
CA ARG A 109 2.98 -9.34 26.22
C ARG A 109 1.96 -8.80 25.24
N ILE A 110 2.09 -9.18 23.96
CA ILE A 110 1.13 -8.84 22.89
C ILE A 110 0.50 -10.13 22.42
N THR A 111 -0.81 -10.23 22.54
CA THR A 111 -1.60 -11.41 22.15
C THR A 111 -2.56 -11.04 21.04
N PRO A 112 -2.34 -11.50 19.79
CA PRO A 112 -3.28 -11.30 18.70
C PRO A 112 -4.49 -12.24 18.86
N SER A 113 -5.66 -11.81 18.38
CA SER A 113 -6.87 -12.63 18.36
C SER A 113 -6.81 -13.82 17.40
N ASP A 114 -5.91 -13.78 16.41
CA ASP A 114 -5.55 -14.89 15.53
C ASP A 114 -4.03 -15.09 15.55
N ALA A 115 -3.61 -16.22 16.12
CA ALA A 115 -2.19 -16.55 16.27
C ALA A 115 -1.48 -16.87 14.94
N ASN A 116 -2.22 -17.03 13.84
CA ASN A 116 -1.65 -17.33 12.52
C ASN A 116 -1.54 -16.09 11.63
N ALA A 117 -2.17 -14.98 12.02
CA ALA A 117 -2.11 -13.75 11.27
C ALA A 117 -0.76 -13.05 11.45
N ASP A 118 -0.26 -12.45 10.36
CA ASP A 118 0.87 -11.54 10.43
C ASP A 118 0.40 -10.20 11.02
N TYR A 119 1.19 -9.64 11.91
CA TYR A 119 0.97 -8.31 12.46
C TYR A 119 2.29 -7.62 12.77
N TYR A 120 2.20 -6.33 13.05
CA TYR A 120 3.33 -5.48 13.39
C TYR A 120 3.09 -4.79 14.72
N TYR A 121 4.15 -4.47 15.41
CA TYR A 121 4.09 -3.61 16.58
C TYR A 121 5.29 -2.66 16.59
N CYS A 122 5.10 -1.50 17.17
CA CYS A 122 6.23 -0.64 17.48
C CYS A 122 6.16 -0.17 18.93
N ILE A 123 7.34 0.07 19.47
CA ILE A 123 7.55 0.55 20.83
C ILE A 123 8.39 1.82 20.74
N GLY A 124 8.00 2.84 21.48
CA GLY A 124 8.74 4.08 21.48
C GLY A 124 8.39 4.95 22.69
N TYR A 125 9.10 6.05 22.84
CA TYR A 125 8.81 7.04 23.86
C TYR A 125 7.89 8.15 23.32
N ILE A 126 7.10 8.74 24.23
CA ILE A 126 6.15 9.78 23.89
C ILE A 126 6.85 11.14 24.00
N ASN A 127 7.15 11.73 22.85
CA ASN A 127 7.60 13.12 22.76
C ASN A 127 6.41 14.08 22.56
N THR A 128 6.68 15.38 22.54
CA THR A 128 5.66 16.43 22.41
C THR A 128 4.81 16.27 21.12
N GLN A 129 5.41 15.81 20.04
CA GLN A 129 4.72 15.58 18.77
C GLN A 129 3.78 14.37 18.85
N LYS A 130 4.26 13.26 19.40
CA LYS A 130 3.49 12.01 19.51
C LYS A 130 2.31 12.11 20.48
N LYS A 131 2.35 13.02 21.47
CA LYS A 131 1.23 13.26 22.41
C LYS A 131 -0.08 13.68 21.73
N SER A 132 -0.02 14.28 20.55
CA SER A 132 -1.19 14.75 19.80
C SER A 132 -1.64 13.78 18.70
N MET A 133 -0.88 12.73 18.45
CA MET A 133 -1.15 11.78 17.38
C MET A 133 -2.18 10.74 17.82
N LYS A 134 -3.03 10.33 16.89
CA LYS A 134 -3.92 9.17 17.08
C LYS A 134 -3.14 7.86 16.92
N PRO A 135 -3.61 6.75 17.51
CA PRO A 135 -2.94 5.45 17.34
C PRO A 135 -2.66 5.06 15.89
N ILE A 136 -3.57 5.36 14.97
CA ILE A 136 -3.40 5.11 13.55
C ILE A 136 -2.23 5.92 12.95
N GLU A 137 -2.12 7.19 13.31
CA GLU A 137 -1.06 8.08 12.84
C GLU A 137 0.32 7.66 13.39
N ILE A 138 0.36 7.11 14.61
CA ILE A 138 1.57 6.54 15.21
C ILE A 138 1.99 5.29 14.45
N ALA A 139 1.05 4.41 14.13
CA ALA A 139 1.31 3.18 13.38
C ALA A 139 1.79 3.47 11.95
N GLU A 140 1.12 4.39 11.24
CA GLU A 140 1.53 4.86 9.90
C GLU A 140 2.94 5.45 9.91
N ASN A 141 3.23 6.28 10.90
CA ASN A 141 4.55 6.90 11.07
C ASN A 141 5.64 5.86 11.34
N ALA A 142 5.34 4.83 12.15
CA ALA A 142 6.29 3.75 12.45
C ALA A 142 6.66 2.96 11.19
N ILE A 143 5.68 2.62 10.36
CA ILE A 143 5.92 1.95 9.07
C ILE A 143 6.72 2.86 8.14
N TRP A 144 6.31 4.12 8.00
CA TRP A 144 6.97 5.07 7.12
C TRP A 144 8.44 5.32 7.54
N GLU A 145 8.69 5.58 8.83
CA GLU A 145 10.05 5.77 9.35
C GLU A 145 10.92 4.52 9.10
N SER A 146 10.38 3.34 9.34
CA SER A 146 11.11 2.08 9.16
C SER A 146 11.48 1.81 7.70
N ILE A 147 10.54 1.98 6.78
CA ILE A 147 10.76 1.70 5.35
C ILE A 147 11.64 2.78 4.71
N VAL A 148 11.34 4.06 4.94
CA VAL A 148 12.10 5.17 4.31
C VAL A 148 13.49 5.32 4.93
N TYR A 149 13.63 5.09 6.23
CA TYR A 149 14.91 5.29 6.91
C TYR A 149 15.91 4.16 6.69
N TRP A 150 15.43 2.94 6.48
CA TRP A 150 16.28 1.75 6.36
C TRP A 150 16.42 1.23 4.93
N ASP A 151 15.77 1.86 3.96
CA ASP A 151 15.83 1.48 2.53
C ASP A 151 15.50 -0.01 2.30
N PHE A 152 14.58 -0.56 3.08
CA PHE A 152 14.10 -1.92 2.93
C PHE A 152 13.10 -2.02 1.78
N ASP A 153 13.20 -3.07 0.98
CA ASP A 153 12.05 -3.44 0.17
C ASP A 153 10.90 -4.01 1.05
N ALA A 154 9.67 -3.94 0.55
CA ALA A 154 8.49 -4.36 1.31
C ALA A 154 8.55 -5.83 1.74
N ALA A 155 9.13 -6.72 0.93
CA ALA A 155 9.26 -8.14 1.22
C ALA A 155 10.34 -8.40 2.29
N GLU A 156 11.42 -7.64 2.27
CA GLU A 156 12.47 -7.71 3.28
C GLU A 156 11.96 -7.22 4.64
N TYR A 157 11.29 -6.06 4.65
CA TYR A 157 10.67 -5.52 5.86
C TYR A 157 9.65 -6.50 6.46
N LYS A 158 8.76 -7.05 5.63
CA LYS A 158 7.79 -8.05 6.06
C LYS A 158 8.45 -9.27 6.71
N ARG A 159 9.55 -9.74 6.18
CA ARG A 159 10.29 -10.90 6.75
C ARG A 159 10.99 -10.55 8.06
N ALA A 160 11.50 -9.33 8.20
CA ALA A 160 12.26 -8.90 9.36
C ALA A 160 11.36 -8.52 10.54
N GLU A 161 10.23 -7.85 10.29
CA GLU A 161 9.44 -7.16 11.33
C GLU A 161 8.07 -7.79 11.59
N ALA A 162 7.58 -8.68 10.69
CA ALA A 162 6.31 -9.34 10.92
C ALA A 162 6.37 -10.31 12.10
N SER A 163 5.40 -10.18 12.98
CA SER A 163 5.21 -11.07 14.13
C SER A 163 4.02 -12.00 13.92
N LYS A 164 4.08 -13.18 14.52
CA LYS A 164 2.99 -14.18 14.59
C LYS A 164 2.84 -14.72 16.01
N GLY A 165 1.59 -15.02 16.37
CA GLY A 165 1.32 -15.54 17.71
C GLY A 165 1.63 -14.52 18.80
N VAL A 166 1.90 -14.99 20.00
CA VAL A 166 2.19 -14.13 21.15
C VAL A 166 3.62 -13.61 21.07
N VAL A 167 3.78 -12.29 21.14
CA VAL A 167 5.07 -11.68 21.45
C VAL A 167 5.20 -11.57 22.97
N ASP A 168 6.24 -12.16 23.51
CA ASP A 168 6.51 -12.21 24.96
C ASP A 168 7.88 -11.61 25.26
N LEU A 169 7.88 -10.36 25.69
CA LEU A 169 9.06 -9.60 26.10
C LEU A 169 9.13 -9.60 27.62
N THR A 170 9.44 -10.78 28.20
CA THR A 170 9.50 -10.97 29.67
C THR A 170 10.81 -11.63 30.10
N GLY A 171 11.13 -11.57 31.36
CA GLY A 171 12.34 -12.15 31.93
C GLY A 171 13.61 -11.56 31.32
N ASP A 172 14.45 -12.41 30.72
CA ASP A 172 15.71 -11.99 30.09
C ASP A 172 15.48 -11.22 28.76
N ASN A 173 14.28 -11.33 28.17
CA ASN A 173 13.89 -10.64 26.95
C ASN A 173 13.04 -9.38 27.23
N LYS A 174 12.96 -8.93 28.45
CA LYS A 174 12.18 -7.75 28.81
C LYS A 174 12.61 -6.52 28.03
N LEU A 175 11.66 -5.63 27.80
CA LEU A 175 11.92 -4.37 27.12
C LEU A 175 12.88 -3.50 27.94
N GLU A 176 13.97 -3.06 27.32
CA GLU A 176 14.87 -2.08 27.88
C GLU A 176 14.39 -0.65 27.57
N LEU A 177 14.26 0.19 28.58
CA LEU A 177 13.83 1.57 28.46
C LEU A 177 15.06 2.48 28.50
N ASN A 178 15.40 3.06 27.35
CA ASN A 178 16.62 3.84 27.19
C ASN A 178 16.57 5.23 27.85
N ILE A 179 15.38 5.72 28.17
CA ILE A 179 15.17 7.04 28.77
C ILE A 179 14.30 6.86 30.01
N ALA A 180 14.91 7.06 31.15
CA ALA A 180 14.20 6.98 32.43
C ALA A 180 13.17 8.11 32.60
N GLU A 181 12.15 7.87 33.40
CA GLU A 181 11.09 8.83 33.72
C GLU A 181 10.36 9.42 32.50
N THR A 182 10.31 8.67 31.43
CA THR A 182 9.64 9.05 30.19
C THR A 182 8.48 8.11 29.93
N GLU A 183 7.36 8.63 29.48
CA GLU A 183 6.22 7.85 29.06
C GLU A 183 6.53 7.11 27.74
N TYR A 184 6.29 5.81 27.73
CA TYR A 184 6.47 4.95 26.56
C TYR A 184 5.12 4.55 25.99
N TYR A 185 5.12 4.06 24.76
CA TYR A 185 3.95 3.49 24.12
C TYR A 185 4.29 2.21 23.38
N ILE A 186 3.26 1.40 23.21
CA ILE A 186 3.24 0.25 22.31
C ILE A 186 2.01 0.41 21.43
N VAL A 187 2.17 0.21 20.14
CA VAL A 187 1.05 0.10 19.20
C VAL A 187 1.18 -1.18 18.39
N ALA A 188 0.11 -1.97 18.32
CA ALA A 188 0.04 -3.19 17.51
C ALA A 188 -1.05 -3.05 16.46
N PHE A 189 -0.79 -3.53 15.24
CA PHE A 189 -1.68 -3.38 14.08
C PHE A 189 -1.37 -4.41 13.01
N SER A 190 -2.33 -4.70 12.13
CA SER A 190 -2.07 -5.42 10.88
C SER A 190 -1.84 -4.42 9.74
N PHE A 191 -1.01 -4.81 8.77
CA PHE A 191 -0.60 -3.97 7.67
C PHE A 191 -0.55 -4.78 6.37
N GLU A 192 -1.08 -4.23 5.30
CA GLU A 192 -0.98 -4.77 3.96
C GLU A 192 -0.02 -3.92 3.14
N PHE A 193 1.05 -4.55 2.65
CA PHE A 193 2.09 -3.88 1.87
C PHE A 193 1.62 -3.62 0.45
N ASN A 194 2.05 -2.48 -0.08
CA ASN A 194 1.96 -2.16 -1.48
C ASN A 194 3.16 -2.79 -2.21
N ASP A 195 2.89 -3.79 -3.04
CA ASP A 195 3.92 -4.50 -3.81
C ASP A 195 4.64 -3.61 -4.83
N ASN A 196 4.09 -2.44 -5.14
CA ASN A 196 4.70 -1.46 -6.05
C ASN A 196 5.53 -0.39 -5.31
N PHE A 197 5.58 -0.43 -3.98
CA PHE A 197 6.35 0.54 -3.21
C PHE A 197 7.81 0.59 -3.68
N GLY A 198 8.32 1.81 -3.92
CA GLY A 198 9.67 2.03 -4.43
C GLY A 198 9.86 1.73 -5.93
N GLN A 199 8.82 1.28 -6.63
CA GLN A 199 8.87 1.11 -8.08
C GLN A 199 8.50 2.42 -8.80
N VAL A 200 9.05 2.62 -9.99
CA VAL A 200 8.69 3.77 -10.84
C VAL A 200 7.26 3.58 -11.34
N ILE A 201 6.34 4.43 -10.88
CA ILE A 201 4.94 4.42 -11.30
C ILE A 201 4.67 5.26 -12.54
N ASN A 202 5.56 6.20 -12.83
CA ASN A 202 5.49 7.07 -13.99
C ASN A 202 6.86 7.13 -14.68
N GLU A 203 7.00 6.42 -15.78
CA GLU A 203 8.27 6.36 -16.54
C GLU A 203 8.68 7.72 -17.15
N GLU A 204 7.70 8.61 -17.42
CA GLU A 204 7.98 9.93 -18.01
C GLU A 204 8.52 10.92 -16.98
N THR A 205 7.98 10.90 -15.75
CA THR A 205 8.42 11.81 -14.68
C THR A 205 9.50 11.20 -13.79
N GLY A 206 9.67 9.87 -13.84
CA GLY A 206 10.55 9.14 -12.92
C GLY A 206 10.02 9.08 -11.49
N GLU A 207 8.74 9.37 -11.28
CA GLU A 207 8.13 9.30 -9.95
C GLU A 207 8.02 7.86 -9.48
N TYR A 208 8.36 7.66 -8.22
CA TYR A 208 8.26 6.38 -7.53
C TYR A 208 6.99 6.32 -6.70
N ASP A 209 6.44 5.12 -6.54
CA ASP A 209 5.40 4.88 -5.56
C ASP A 209 5.99 5.00 -4.15
N THR A 210 5.53 6.00 -3.42
CA THR A 210 5.97 6.30 -2.04
C THR A 210 4.99 5.80 -1.00
N ASN A 211 3.88 5.15 -1.40
CA ASN A 211 2.91 4.60 -0.48
C ASN A 211 3.34 3.19 -0.03
N PRO A 212 3.77 2.98 1.22
CA PRO A 212 4.25 1.68 1.67
C PRO A 212 3.14 0.64 1.84
N GLY A 213 1.88 1.06 1.85
CA GLY A 213 0.73 0.18 2.06
C GLY A 213 -0.33 0.77 3.01
N THR A 214 -1.14 -0.08 3.61
CA THR A 214 -2.30 0.35 4.40
C THR A 214 -2.44 -0.44 5.69
N ILE A 215 -2.75 0.25 6.79
CA ILE A 215 -3.13 -0.38 8.06
C ILE A 215 -4.53 -0.98 7.90
N THR A 216 -4.65 -2.28 8.17
CA THR A 216 -5.87 -3.06 7.90
C THR A 216 -6.66 -3.44 9.17
N SER A 217 -6.09 -3.32 10.36
CA SER A 217 -6.84 -3.46 11.63
C SER A 217 -6.93 -2.14 12.37
N ALA A 218 -7.85 -2.03 13.31
CA ALA A 218 -7.83 -0.95 14.28
C ALA A 218 -6.57 -1.08 15.15
N PRO A 219 -5.63 -0.11 15.16
CA PRO A 219 -4.46 -0.19 16.01
C PRO A 219 -4.84 -0.19 17.48
N VAL A 220 -4.25 -1.09 18.25
CA VAL A 220 -4.35 -1.09 19.72
C VAL A 220 -3.13 -0.41 20.30
N TYR A 221 -3.35 0.56 21.15
CA TYR A 221 -2.34 1.44 21.72
C TYR A 221 -2.41 1.40 23.24
N VAL A 222 -1.25 1.24 23.87
CA VAL A 222 -1.07 1.31 25.32
C VAL A 222 0.09 2.24 25.62
N SER A 223 -0.08 3.16 26.58
CA SER A 223 1.02 3.95 27.14
C SER A 223 1.29 3.58 28.59
N PHE A 224 2.54 3.71 29.03
CA PHE A 224 2.97 3.32 30.37
C PHE A 224 4.19 4.13 30.84
#